data_9a4b2312af1b816d6172e5909decd085
#
_entry.id   9a4b2312af1b816d6172e5909decd085
#
_cell.length_a   1.000
_cell.length_b   1.000
_cell.length_c   1.000
_cell.angle_alpha   90.00
_cell.angle_beta   90.00
_cell.angle_gamma   90.00
#
_symmetry.space_group_name_H-M   'P 1'
#
loop_
_entity.id
_entity.type
_entity.pdbx_description
1 polymer ?
#
loop_
_entity_poly.entity_id
_entity_poly.type
_entity_poly.pdbx_seq_one_letter_code
_entity_poly.pdbx_strand_id
1 'polypeptide(L)'
;MFYIERKAKEYETFRERYELSFNAHLNLVTVHPWVDGNGRTARLLMNYIQFCHHLFPTKIFKEDRGDYILSLRQSQEDENSQPFLDFMAAQLKKSFASEIEKYNTGRKKGFNLMF
;
A
#
# COMPACT_ATOMS: atom_id res chain seq x y z
N MET A 1 -20.33 24.28 -4.13
CA MET A 1 -18.97 24.62 -4.56
C MET A 1 -17.92 24.29 -3.51
N PHE A 2 -18.03 24.80 -2.29
CA PHE A 2 -17.08 24.52 -1.19
C PHE A 2 -16.99 23.03 -0.83
N TYR A 3 -18.10 22.30 -0.90
CA TYR A 3 -18.12 20.87 -0.57
C TYR A 3 -17.27 20.06 -1.57
N ILE A 4 -17.39 20.35 -2.86
CA ILE A 4 -16.63 19.66 -3.92
C ILE A 4 -15.14 19.95 -3.78
N GLU A 5 -14.77 21.19 -3.52
CA GLU A 5 -13.36 21.59 -3.33
C GLU A 5 -12.76 20.92 -2.10
N ARG A 6 -13.53 20.81 -1.01
CA ARG A 6 -13.09 20.14 0.21
C ARG A 6 -12.85 18.65 -0.03
N LYS A 7 -13.76 17.98 -0.74
CA LYS A 7 -13.62 16.56 -1.07
C LYS A 7 -12.41 16.31 -1.96
N ALA A 8 -12.19 17.16 -2.95
CA ALA A 8 -11.01 17.05 -3.83
C ALA A 8 -9.72 17.17 -3.03
N LYS A 9 -9.65 18.11 -2.08
CA LYS A 9 -8.48 18.29 -1.21
C LYS A 9 -8.26 17.07 -0.29
N GLU A 10 -9.34 16.50 0.23
CA GLU A 10 -9.27 15.28 1.06
C GLU A 10 -8.68 14.11 0.27
N TYR A 11 -9.12 13.89 -0.97
CA TYR A 11 -8.60 12.84 -1.83
C TYR A 11 -7.13 13.07 -2.17
N GLU A 12 -6.74 14.29 -2.49
CA GLU A 12 -5.34 14.66 -2.74
C GLU A 12 -4.47 14.37 -1.53
N THR A 13 -4.96 14.69 -0.32
CA THR A 13 -4.23 14.45 0.92
C THR A 13 -4.02 12.96 1.18
N PHE A 14 -5.05 12.13 0.97
CA PHE A 14 -4.92 10.68 1.11
C PHE A 14 -3.94 10.11 0.09
N ARG A 15 -4.06 10.53 -1.15
CA ARG A 15 -3.15 10.11 -2.22
C ARG A 15 -1.71 10.48 -1.89
N GLU A 16 -1.47 11.69 -1.45
CA GLU A 16 -0.13 12.17 -1.08
C GLU A 16 0.46 11.35 0.06
N ARG A 17 -0.35 11.02 1.06
CA ARG A 17 0.09 10.21 2.20
C ARG A 17 0.46 8.79 1.78
N TYR A 18 -0.35 8.17 0.92
CA TYR A 18 -0.01 6.86 0.36
C TYR A 18 1.26 6.92 -0.47
N GLU A 19 1.38 7.90 -1.34
CA GLU A 19 2.58 8.08 -2.17
C GLU A 19 3.82 8.28 -1.30
N LEU A 20 3.71 9.04 -0.22
CA LEU A 20 4.80 9.21 0.74
C LEU A 20 5.24 7.86 1.31
N SER A 21 4.30 7.03 1.72
CA SER A 21 4.62 5.71 2.28
C SER A 21 5.24 4.78 1.24
N PHE A 22 4.72 4.80 0.02
CA PHE A 22 5.26 3.98 -1.08
C PHE A 22 6.66 4.44 -1.50
N ASN A 23 6.89 5.74 -1.56
CA ASN A 23 8.19 6.31 -1.89
C ASN A 23 9.22 6.01 -0.79
N ALA A 24 8.83 6.01 0.47
CA ALA A 24 9.70 5.61 1.57
C ALA A 24 10.16 4.16 1.41
N HIS A 25 9.26 3.27 1.02
CA HIS A 25 9.58 1.88 0.71
C HIS A 25 10.59 1.78 -0.43
N LEU A 26 10.30 2.44 -1.55
CA LEU A 26 11.15 2.43 -2.73
C LEU A 26 12.55 2.97 -2.42
N ASN A 27 12.61 4.09 -1.72
CA ASN A 27 13.88 4.73 -1.36
C ASN A 27 14.73 3.82 -0.47
N LEU A 28 14.12 3.15 0.49
CA LEU A 28 14.86 2.28 1.40
C LEU A 28 15.46 1.08 0.67
N VAL A 29 14.69 0.40 -0.19
CA VAL A 29 15.23 -0.74 -0.96
C VAL A 29 16.26 -0.29 -2.00
N THR A 30 16.14 0.94 -2.51
CA THR A 30 17.10 1.48 -3.48
C THR A 30 18.46 1.75 -2.83
N VAL A 31 18.46 2.23 -1.59
CA VAL A 31 19.70 2.48 -0.83
C VAL A 31 20.37 1.18 -0.41
N HIS A 32 19.61 0.11 -0.20
CA HIS A 32 20.14 -1.19 0.26
C HIS A 32 21.06 -1.07 1.47
N PRO A 33 20.59 -0.51 2.61
CA PRO A 33 21.44 -0.26 3.76
C PRO A 33 21.93 -1.53 4.45
N TRP A 34 21.26 -2.67 4.23
CA TRP A 34 21.64 -3.96 4.82
C TRP A 34 21.90 -4.99 3.71
N VAL A 35 22.65 -6.01 4.04
CA VAL A 35 22.92 -7.12 3.12
C VAL A 35 21.62 -7.91 2.84
N ASP A 36 20.75 -7.99 3.85
CA ASP A 36 19.56 -8.83 3.85
C ASP A 36 18.45 -8.13 4.63
N GLY A 37 17.21 -8.46 4.32
CA GLY A 37 16.07 -7.94 5.05
C GLY A 37 15.59 -6.55 4.63
N ASN A 38 16.14 -5.97 3.55
CA ASN A 38 15.75 -4.63 3.08
C ASN A 38 14.26 -4.56 2.71
N GLY A 39 13.74 -5.60 2.04
CA GLY A 39 12.32 -5.65 1.67
C GLY A 39 11.40 -5.68 2.88
N ARG A 40 11.74 -6.47 3.89
CA ARG A 40 10.94 -6.56 5.12
C ARG A 40 10.92 -5.24 5.86
N THR A 41 12.08 -4.62 6.02
CA THR A 41 12.20 -3.33 6.72
C THR A 41 11.49 -2.24 5.95
N ALA A 42 11.58 -2.24 4.62
CA ALA A 42 10.90 -1.28 3.76
C ALA A 42 9.38 -1.39 3.89
N ARG A 43 8.86 -2.62 3.90
CA ARG A 43 7.42 -2.85 4.08
C ARG A 43 6.96 -2.43 5.47
N LEU A 44 7.76 -2.70 6.49
CA LEU A 44 7.46 -2.28 7.86
C LEU A 44 7.43 -0.76 7.97
N LEU A 45 8.39 -0.07 7.38
CA LEU A 45 8.43 1.40 7.34
C LEU A 45 7.21 1.96 6.62
N MET A 46 6.88 1.42 5.48
CA MET A 46 5.70 1.82 4.70
C MET A 46 4.43 1.70 5.54
N ASN A 47 4.22 0.57 6.17
CA ASN A 47 3.04 0.32 6.99
C ASN A 47 3.02 1.20 8.24
N TYR A 48 4.18 1.49 8.82
CA TYR A 48 4.31 2.40 9.95
C TYR A 48 3.87 3.83 9.56
N ILE A 49 4.32 4.31 8.41
CA ILE A 49 3.92 5.64 7.90
C ILE A 49 2.41 5.66 7.67
N GLN A 50 1.86 4.62 7.06
CA GLN A 50 0.42 4.51 6.83
C GLN A 50 -0.35 4.53 8.16
N PHE A 51 0.13 3.80 9.15
CA PHE A 51 -0.47 3.77 10.49
C PHE A 51 -0.46 5.17 11.13
N CYS A 52 0.66 5.88 11.06
CA CYS A 52 0.79 7.23 11.62
C CYS A 52 -0.15 8.24 10.95
N HIS A 53 -0.48 8.03 9.69
CA HIS A 53 -1.39 8.90 8.94
C HIS A 53 -2.84 8.38 8.94
N HIS A 54 -3.15 7.38 9.77
CA HIS A 54 -4.48 6.78 9.87
C HIS A 54 -4.97 6.20 8.54
N LEU A 55 -4.04 5.67 7.76
CA LEU A 55 -4.35 5.03 6.49
C LEU A 55 -4.52 3.52 6.66
N PHE A 56 -5.33 2.92 5.79
CA PHE A 56 -5.46 1.47 5.73
C PHE A 56 -4.14 0.87 5.23
N PRO A 57 -3.61 -0.19 5.91
CA PRO A 57 -2.33 -0.76 5.51
C PRO A 57 -2.40 -1.46 4.16
N THR A 58 -1.37 -1.25 3.34
CA THR A 58 -1.23 -1.91 2.05
C THR A 58 -0.46 -3.21 2.22
N LYS A 59 -1.03 -4.30 1.71
CA LYS A 59 -0.41 -5.61 1.72
C LYS A 59 0.12 -5.94 0.32
N ILE A 60 1.31 -6.53 0.25
CA ILE A 60 1.83 -7.07 -1.00
C ILE A 60 1.50 -8.55 -1.03
N PHE A 61 0.71 -8.97 -2.01
CA PHE A 61 0.22 -10.33 -2.10
C PHE A 61 1.30 -11.26 -2.63
N LYS A 62 1.33 -12.46 -2.09
CA LYS A 62 2.34 -13.47 -2.42
C LYS A 62 2.35 -13.82 -3.90
N GLU A 63 1.16 -13.94 -4.50
CA GLU A 63 1.00 -14.26 -5.91
C GLU A 63 1.51 -13.15 -6.84
N ASP A 64 1.62 -11.92 -6.33
CA ASP A 64 2.07 -10.76 -7.10
C ASP A 64 3.54 -10.42 -6.86
N ARG A 65 4.28 -11.29 -6.18
CA ARG A 65 5.67 -11.04 -5.80
C ARG A 65 6.58 -10.80 -7.00
N GLY A 66 6.36 -11.53 -8.10
CA GLY A 66 7.13 -11.34 -9.33
C GLY A 66 6.97 -9.94 -9.88
N ASP A 67 5.74 -9.46 -9.95
CA ASP A 67 5.43 -8.11 -10.41
C ASP A 67 5.96 -7.05 -9.45
N TYR A 68 5.96 -7.33 -8.16
CA TYR A 68 6.53 -6.46 -7.14
C TYR A 68 8.02 -6.22 -7.41
N ILE A 69 8.78 -7.28 -7.60
CA ILE A 69 10.23 -7.20 -7.86
C ILE A 69 10.48 -6.49 -9.19
N LEU A 70 9.68 -6.80 -10.21
CA LEU A 70 9.81 -6.18 -11.53
C LEU A 70 9.55 -4.67 -11.46
N SER A 71 8.50 -4.25 -10.74
CA SER A 71 8.18 -2.83 -10.59
C SER A 71 9.26 -2.06 -9.83
N LEU A 72 9.84 -2.68 -8.79
CA LEU A 72 10.98 -2.09 -8.06
C LEU A 72 12.18 -1.89 -8.99
N ARG A 73 12.54 -2.93 -9.73
CA ARG A 73 13.67 -2.90 -10.65
C ARG A 73 13.48 -1.85 -11.74
N GLN A 74 12.29 -1.80 -12.31
CA GLN A 74 11.96 -0.83 -13.35
C GLN A 74 12.03 0.60 -12.84
N SER A 75 11.50 0.86 -11.65
CA SER A 75 11.59 2.20 -11.02
C SER A 75 13.03 2.59 -10.72
N GLN A 76 13.86 1.66 -10.29
CA GLN A 76 15.28 1.91 -10.01
C GLN A 76 16.06 2.19 -11.29
N GLU A 77 15.84 1.42 -12.33
CA GLU A 77 16.55 1.56 -13.63
C GLU A 77 16.18 2.86 -14.32
N ASP A 78 14.89 3.21 -14.33
CA ASP A 78 14.39 4.40 -15.01
C ASP A 78 14.47 5.66 -14.14
N GLU A 79 14.91 5.53 -12.89
CA GLU A 79 14.92 6.62 -11.91
C GLU A 79 13.55 7.32 -11.83
N ASN A 80 12.49 6.52 -11.91
CA ASN A 80 11.11 6.98 -11.93
C ASN A 80 10.27 6.12 -10.98
N SER A 81 9.66 6.76 -9.99
CA SER A 81 8.85 6.06 -8.99
C SER A 81 7.53 5.52 -9.54
N GLN A 82 7.08 5.99 -10.69
CA GLN A 82 5.73 5.70 -11.21
C GLN A 82 5.44 4.21 -11.38
N PRO A 83 6.34 3.37 -11.96
CA PRO A 83 6.05 1.94 -12.07
C PRO A 83 5.75 1.28 -10.73
N PHE A 84 6.52 1.62 -9.69
CA PHE A 84 6.30 1.09 -8.35
C PHE A 84 5.02 1.65 -7.73
N LEU A 85 4.75 2.94 -7.91
CA LEU A 85 3.53 3.58 -7.39
C LEU A 85 2.28 2.95 -8.02
N ASP A 86 2.30 2.67 -9.32
CA ASP A 86 1.18 2.03 -10.01
C ASP A 86 0.95 0.61 -9.48
N PHE A 87 2.03 -0.13 -9.29
CA PHE A 87 1.94 -1.47 -8.70
C PHE A 87 1.34 -1.42 -7.29
N MET A 88 1.82 -0.50 -6.46
CA MET A 88 1.33 -0.38 -5.07
C MET A 88 -0.11 0.11 -5.00
N ALA A 89 -0.54 0.97 -5.93
CA ALA A 89 -1.94 1.38 -6.01
C ALA A 89 -2.85 0.17 -6.31
N ALA A 90 -2.42 -0.71 -7.19
CA ALA A 90 -3.16 -1.95 -7.49
C ALA A 90 -3.20 -2.88 -6.27
N GLN A 91 -2.09 -2.98 -5.52
CA GLN A 91 -2.04 -3.78 -4.30
C GLN A 91 -2.94 -3.20 -3.20
N LEU A 92 -3.01 -1.89 -3.07
CA LEU A 92 -3.89 -1.22 -2.13
C LEU A 92 -5.35 -1.54 -2.44
N LYS A 93 -5.75 -1.44 -3.70
CA LYS A 93 -7.09 -1.80 -4.15
C LYS A 93 -7.42 -3.25 -3.82
N LYS A 94 -6.49 -4.14 -4.07
CA LYS A 94 -6.63 -5.58 -3.76
C LYS A 94 -6.70 -5.81 -2.25
N SER A 95 -5.94 -5.05 -1.46
CA SER A 95 -5.98 -5.11 0.01
C SER A 95 -7.34 -4.73 0.55
N PHE A 96 -7.93 -3.65 0.03
CA PHE A 96 -9.29 -3.24 0.41
C PHE A 96 -10.31 -4.32 0.07
N ALA A 97 -10.25 -4.86 -1.13
CA ALA A 97 -11.19 -5.90 -1.58
C ALA A 97 -11.10 -7.15 -0.70
N SER A 98 -9.88 -7.57 -0.37
CA SER A 98 -9.63 -8.72 0.51
C SER A 98 -10.21 -8.50 1.90
N GLU A 99 -10.04 -7.30 2.46
CA GLU A 99 -10.51 -7.00 3.81
C GLU A 99 -12.03 -6.92 3.86
N ILE A 100 -12.67 -6.35 2.84
CA ILE A 100 -14.13 -6.31 2.72
C ILE A 100 -14.68 -7.73 2.65
N GLU A 101 -14.05 -8.61 1.89
CA GLU A 101 -14.46 -10.00 1.78
C GLU A 101 -14.37 -10.72 3.14
N LYS A 102 -13.27 -10.54 3.86
CA LYS A 102 -13.10 -11.10 5.21
C LYS A 102 -14.16 -10.59 6.17
N TYR A 103 -14.45 -9.29 6.12
CA TYR A 103 -15.47 -8.69 6.98
C TYR A 103 -16.84 -9.32 6.71
N ASN A 104 -17.22 -9.45 5.46
CA ASN A 104 -18.50 -10.06 5.07
C ASN A 104 -18.59 -11.53 5.50
N THR A 105 -17.52 -12.29 5.33
CA THR A 105 -17.44 -13.69 5.76
C THR A 105 -17.52 -13.80 7.29
N GLY A 106 -16.78 -12.98 8.00
CA GLY A 106 -16.80 -12.94 9.47
C GLY A 106 -18.16 -12.54 10.01
N ARG A 107 -18.82 -11.57 9.38
CA ARG A 107 -20.16 -11.13 9.76
C ARG A 107 -21.18 -12.26 9.58
N LYS A 108 -21.11 -13.00 8.49
CA LYS A 108 -22.00 -14.16 8.24
C LYS A 108 -21.78 -15.25 9.28
N LYS A 109 -20.53 -15.56 9.62
CA LYS A 109 -20.19 -16.54 10.65
C LYS A 109 -20.67 -16.09 12.03
N GLY A 110 -20.46 -14.82 12.37
CA GLY A 110 -20.92 -14.25 13.62
C GLY A 110 -22.43 -14.30 13.75
N PHE A 111 -23.13 -13.99 12.67
CA PHE A 111 -24.59 -14.05 12.62
C PHE A 111 -25.09 -15.50 12.84
N ASN A 112 -24.43 -16.46 12.20
CA ASN A 112 -24.79 -17.88 12.35
C ASN A 112 -24.54 -18.38 13.79
N LEU A 113 -23.52 -17.89 14.45
CA LEU A 113 -23.22 -18.26 15.84
C LEU A 113 -24.25 -17.73 16.85
N MET A 114 -24.94 -16.66 16.50
CA MET A 114 -26.00 -16.08 17.36
C MET A 114 -27.32 -16.83 17.25
N PHE A 115 -27.48 -17.64 16.26
CA PHE A 115 -28.68 -18.41 16.01
C PHE A 115 -28.36 -19.91 15.96
#